data_919e80167675b640bf7e6f6822557cd8
#
_entry.id   919e80167675b640bf7e6f6822557cd8
#
_cell.length_a   1.000
_cell.length_b   1.000
_cell.length_c   1.000
_cell.angle_alpha   90.00
_cell.angle_beta   90.00
_cell.angle_gamma   90.00
#
_symmetry.space_group_name_H-M   'P 1'
#
loop_
_entity.id
_entity.type
_entity.pdbx_description
1 polymer ?
#
loop_
_entity_poly.entity_id
_entity_poly.type
_entity_poly.pdbx_seq_one_letter_code
_entity_poly.pdbx_strand_id
1 'polypeptide(L)'
;MAQTEISHPIHVTLNGRNYFVWSQSMRSFIKGRKLWFYVTGEMKKPIKGSSKDEDAFRIRLIEWDSNNHQILTWLRNTSIPSISNLLGNFDDAHTAWDMLAKRYSSPHGTREYQLSIEQYQIKQDPGQSINDVFSSFGTNLISLIHHGILPMMQ
;
A
#
# COMPACT_ATOMS: atom_id res chain seq x y z
N MET A 1 -23.58 21.40 -8.31
CA MET A 1 -22.38 21.77 -7.56
C MET A 1 -21.23 20.91 -7.97
N ALA A 2 -20.15 21.52 -8.40
CA ALA A 2 -18.99 20.76 -8.82
C ALA A 2 -18.36 20.10 -7.62
N GLN A 3 -18.11 18.81 -7.72
CA GLN A 3 -17.41 18.14 -6.66
C GLN A 3 -15.95 18.45 -6.81
N THR A 4 -15.35 18.89 -5.73
CA THR A 4 -13.93 19.08 -5.71
C THR A 4 -13.29 17.71 -5.83
N GLU A 5 -12.53 17.53 -6.86
CA GLU A 5 -11.86 16.28 -7.06
C GLU A 5 -10.82 16.09 -5.99
N ILE A 6 -10.90 15.00 -5.26
CA ILE A 6 -9.96 14.72 -4.20
C ILE A 6 -8.82 13.91 -4.77
N SER A 7 -7.70 14.58 -5.04
CA SER A 7 -6.52 13.89 -5.59
C SER A 7 -5.68 13.26 -4.50
N HIS A 8 -5.70 13.85 -3.29
CA HIS A 8 -4.94 13.32 -2.17
C HIS A 8 -5.89 13.01 -1.01
N PRO A 9 -6.50 11.85 -1.01
CA PRO A 9 -7.51 11.51 -0.02
C PRO A 9 -6.98 11.37 1.40
N ILE A 10 -5.70 11.05 1.57
CA ILE A 10 -5.09 10.87 2.88
C ILE A 10 -3.72 11.52 2.88
N HIS A 11 -3.16 11.73 4.07
CA HIS A 11 -1.86 12.40 4.19
C HIS A 11 -0.67 11.44 4.18
N VAL A 12 -0.93 10.15 4.24
CA VAL A 12 0.13 9.14 4.27
C VAL A 12 0.42 8.71 2.85
N THR A 13 1.70 8.71 2.47
CA THR A 13 2.11 8.24 1.14
C THR A 13 2.76 6.87 1.29
N LEU A 14 2.24 5.90 0.55
CA LEU A 14 2.78 4.54 0.61
C LEU A 14 4.18 4.52 0.02
N ASN A 15 5.15 4.07 0.80
CA ASN A 15 6.55 4.02 0.37
C ASN A 15 7.15 2.62 0.40
N GLY A 16 6.34 1.61 0.66
CA GLY A 16 6.80 0.22 0.73
C GLY A 16 7.15 -0.25 2.13
N ARG A 17 7.29 0.67 3.09
CA ARG A 17 7.64 0.33 4.47
C ARG A 17 6.58 0.75 5.48
N ASN A 18 5.55 1.44 5.05
CA ASN A 18 4.51 1.96 5.91
C ASN A 18 3.12 1.46 5.52
N TYR A 19 3.07 0.24 4.96
CA TYR A 19 1.83 -0.29 4.45
C TYR A 19 0.73 -0.31 5.50
N PHE A 20 1.07 -0.70 6.73
CA PHE A 20 0.05 -0.85 7.77
C PHE A 20 -0.66 0.48 8.03
N VAL A 21 0.10 1.56 8.23
CA VAL A 21 -0.46 2.87 8.51
C VAL A 21 -1.21 3.39 7.28
N TRP A 22 -0.61 3.25 6.12
CA TRP A 22 -1.23 3.71 4.87
C TRP A 22 -2.53 2.97 4.60
N SER A 23 -2.53 1.65 4.76
CA SER A 23 -3.71 0.85 4.44
C SER A 23 -4.86 1.14 5.40
N GLN A 24 -4.57 1.42 6.67
CA GLN A 24 -5.61 1.79 7.60
C GLN A 24 -6.27 3.11 7.21
N SER A 25 -5.47 4.10 6.87
CA SER A 25 -5.98 5.40 6.48
C SER A 25 -6.77 5.32 5.17
N MET A 26 -6.24 4.60 4.20
CA MET A 26 -6.90 4.47 2.91
C MET A 26 -8.21 3.67 3.04
N ARG A 27 -8.17 2.60 3.82
CA ARG A 27 -9.37 1.80 4.03
C ARG A 27 -10.49 2.64 4.67
N SER A 28 -10.13 3.42 5.68
CA SER A 28 -11.10 4.28 6.35
C SER A 28 -11.68 5.31 5.38
N PHE A 29 -10.83 5.88 4.53
CA PHE A 29 -11.26 6.85 3.56
C PHE A 29 -12.25 6.21 2.56
N ILE A 30 -11.88 5.06 2.02
CA ILE A 30 -12.70 4.38 1.01
C ILE A 30 -14.03 3.90 1.62
N LYS A 31 -13.99 3.43 2.88
CA LYS A 31 -15.23 3.06 3.58
C LYS A 31 -16.14 4.25 3.77
N GLY A 32 -15.57 5.40 4.11
CA GLY A 32 -16.35 6.62 4.27
C GLY A 32 -17.01 7.06 2.97
N ARG A 33 -16.49 6.63 1.84
CA ARG A 33 -17.06 6.92 0.53
C ARG A 33 -18.02 5.82 0.06
N LYS A 34 -18.21 4.78 0.88
CA LYS A 34 -19.11 3.67 0.58
C LYS A 34 -18.64 2.87 -0.63
N LEU A 35 -17.33 2.79 -0.83
CA LEU A 35 -16.74 2.10 -1.97
C LEU A 35 -15.87 0.91 -1.57
N TRP A 36 -15.88 0.57 -0.28
CA TRP A 36 -14.99 -0.49 0.21
C TRP A 36 -15.24 -1.86 -0.44
N PHE A 37 -16.50 -2.15 -0.80
CA PHE A 37 -16.81 -3.45 -1.39
C PHE A 37 -16.23 -3.63 -2.80
N TYR A 38 -15.78 -2.55 -3.43
CA TYR A 38 -15.06 -2.67 -4.68
C TYR A 38 -13.66 -3.23 -4.40
N VAL A 39 -13.07 -2.84 -3.27
CA VAL A 39 -11.74 -3.30 -2.89
C VAL A 39 -11.78 -4.76 -2.43
N THR A 40 -12.82 -5.15 -1.72
CA THR A 40 -12.95 -6.53 -1.25
C THR A 40 -13.33 -7.49 -2.39
N GLY A 41 -13.77 -6.96 -3.51
CA GLY A 41 -14.24 -7.80 -4.62
C GLY A 41 -15.69 -8.21 -4.51
N GLU A 42 -16.39 -7.75 -3.47
CA GLU A 42 -17.81 -8.09 -3.33
C GLU A 42 -18.68 -7.36 -4.33
N MET A 43 -18.28 -6.13 -4.71
CA MET A 43 -18.99 -5.38 -5.73
C MET A 43 -18.36 -5.70 -7.08
N LYS A 44 -18.87 -6.74 -7.72
CA LYS A 44 -18.27 -7.27 -8.93
C LYS A 44 -18.66 -6.48 -10.16
N LYS A 45 -17.78 -6.51 -11.16
CA LYS A 45 -18.06 -5.88 -12.44
C LYS A 45 -19.32 -6.50 -13.05
N PRO A 46 -20.28 -5.69 -13.48
CA PRO A 46 -21.48 -6.21 -14.09
C PRO A 46 -21.17 -7.04 -15.33
N ILE A 47 -21.90 -8.15 -15.48
CA ILE A 47 -21.76 -9.03 -16.61
C ILE A 47 -23.04 -8.92 -17.41
N LYS A 48 -22.91 -8.87 -18.74
CA LYS A 48 -24.07 -8.80 -19.60
C LYS A 48 -24.83 -10.12 -19.46
N GLY A 49 -26.03 -10.05 -18.90
CA GLY A 49 -26.83 -11.22 -18.71
C GLY A 49 -27.82 -11.42 -19.86
N SER A 50 -28.77 -12.30 -19.62
CA SER A 50 -29.83 -12.55 -20.58
C SER A 50 -30.86 -11.44 -20.58
N SER A 51 -30.69 -10.41 -19.77
CA SER A 51 -31.60 -9.27 -19.72
C SER A 51 -31.56 -8.53 -21.04
N LYS A 52 -32.71 -8.13 -21.48
CA LYS A 52 -32.83 -7.45 -22.77
C LYS A 52 -32.53 -5.96 -22.66
N ASP A 53 -32.36 -5.45 -21.45
CA ASP A 53 -32.15 -4.03 -21.26
C ASP A 53 -30.65 -3.71 -21.31
N GLU A 54 -30.19 -3.43 -22.52
CA GLU A 54 -28.79 -3.11 -22.72
C GLU A 54 -28.43 -1.75 -22.14
N ASP A 55 -29.37 -0.82 -22.10
CA ASP A 55 -29.10 0.50 -21.58
C ASP A 55 -28.88 0.45 -20.06
N ALA A 56 -29.70 -0.32 -19.37
CA ALA A 56 -29.54 -0.50 -17.93
C ALA A 56 -28.22 -1.18 -17.60
N PHE A 57 -27.83 -2.17 -18.40
CA PHE A 57 -26.56 -2.84 -18.21
C PHE A 57 -25.40 -1.84 -18.41
N ARG A 58 -25.49 -1.05 -19.47
CA ARG A 58 -24.42 -0.08 -19.79
C ARG A 58 -24.27 0.94 -18.68
N ILE A 59 -25.38 1.42 -18.13
CA ILE A 59 -25.35 2.37 -17.03
C ILE A 59 -24.65 1.77 -15.81
N ARG A 60 -25.01 0.54 -15.46
CA ARG A 60 -24.37 -0.12 -14.31
C ARG A 60 -22.90 -0.36 -14.54
N LEU A 61 -22.51 -0.67 -15.78
CA LEU A 61 -21.13 -0.91 -16.11
C LEU A 61 -20.32 0.38 -16.00
N ILE A 62 -20.86 1.48 -16.50
CA ILE A 62 -20.18 2.77 -16.43
C ILE A 62 -20.01 3.19 -14.97
N GLU A 63 -21.02 2.98 -14.15
CA GLU A 63 -20.95 3.34 -12.74
C GLU A 63 -19.89 2.50 -12.02
N TRP A 64 -19.89 1.19 -12.28
CA TRP A 64 -18.90 0.31 -11.68
C TRP A 64 -17.49 0.72 -12.10
N ASP A 65 -17.33 0.96 -13.39
CA ASP A 65 -16.02 1.30 -13.94
C ASP A 65 -15.51 2.62 -13.37
N SER A 66 -16.40 3.61 -13.26
CA SER A 66 -16.06 4.91 -12.71
C SER A 66 -15.60 4.78 -11.24
N ASN A 67 -16.35 4.05 -10.43
CA ASN A 67 -16.00 3.88 -9.03
C ASN A 67 -14.70 3.09 -8.87
N ASN A 68 -14.52 2.08 -9.70
CA ASN A 68 -13.32 1.27 -9.69
C ASN A 68 -12.08 2.12 -10.01
N HIS A 69 -12.17 2.92 -11.06
CA HIS A 69 -11.03 3.75 -11.46
C HIS A 69 -10.79 4.92 -10.51
N GLN A 70 -11.81 5.39 -9.82
CA GLN A 70 -11.63 6.40 -8.80
C GLN A 70 -10.75 5.86 -7.68
N ILE A 71 -11.01 4.63 -7.26
CA ILE A 71 -10.20 3.99 -6.23
C ILE A 71 -8.76 3.81 -6.73
N LEU A 72 -8.59 3.30 -7.95
CA LEU A 72 -7.26 3.12 -8.52
C LEU A 72 -6.48 4.43 -8.55
N THR A 73 -7.16 5.53 -8.88
CA THR A 73 -6.52 6.83 -8.89
C THR A 73 -6.06 7.25 -7.49
N TRP A 74 -6.89 7.01 -6.49
CA TRP A 74 -6.52 7.32 -5.11
C TRP A 74 -5.32 6.50 -4.66
N LEU A 75 -5.27 5.22 -5.01
CA LEU A 75 -4.13 4.37 -4.66
C LEU A 75 -2.85 4.90 -5.30
N ARG A 76 -2.93 5.27 -6.56
CA ARG A 76 -1.76 5.77 -7.28
C ARG A 76 -1.29 7.12 -6.74
N ASN A 77 -2.22 8.01 -6.44
CA ASN A 77 -1.87 9.36 -5.98
C ASN A 77 -1.33 9.37 -4.55
N THR A 78 -1.52 8.32 -3.80
CA THR A 78 -1.02 8.21 -2.43
C THR A 78 0.13 7.22 -2.33
N SER A 79 0.83 6.98 -3.43
CA SER A 79 1.98 6.07 -3.47
C SER A 79 3.16 6.78 -4.10
N ILE A 80 4.38 6.40 -3.70
CA ILE A 80 5.57 6.93 -4.35
C ILE A 80 5.60 6.47 -5.81
N PRO A 81 6.35 7.18 -6.67
CA PRO A 81 6.32 6.89 -8.12
C PRO A 81 6.58 5.43 -8.50
N SER A 82 7.50 4.77 -7.82
CA SER A 82 7.80 3.38 -8.17
C SER A 82 6.61 2.46 -7.92
N ILE A 83 5.84 2.72 -6.86
CA ILE A 83 4.65 1.92 -6.55
C ILE A 83 3.50 2.36 -7.44
N SER A 84 3.36 3.66 -7.67
CA SER A 84 2.32 4.17 -8.55
C SER A 84 2.47 3.59 -9.95
N ASN A 85 3.70 3.43 -10.43
CA ASN A 85 3.94 2.85 -11.74
C ASN A 85 3.52 1.37 -11.79
N LEU A 86 3.74 0.63 -10.71
CA LEU A 86 3.28 -0.74 -10.64
C LEU A 86 1.75 -0.80 -10.69
N LEU A 87 1.11 0.12 -10.00
CA LEU A 87 -0.34 0.18 -9.97
C LEU A 87 -0.92 0.50 -11.34
N GLY A 88 -0.16 1.14 -12.20
CA GLY A 88 -0.62 1.47 -13.54
C GLY A 88 -0.93 0.27 -14.40
N ASN A 89 -0.47 -0.92 -14.00
CA ASN A 89 -0.75 -2.14 -14.74
C ASN A 89 -2.05 -2.81 -14.33
N PHE A 90 -2.78 -2.23 -13.37
CA PHE A 90 -3.99 -2.83 -12.86
C PHE A 90 -5.23 -2.04 -13.26
N ASP A 91 -6.24 -2.75 -13.72
CA ASP A 91 -7.52 -2.14 -14.10
C ASP A 91 -8.63 -2.42 -13.10
N ASP A 92 -8.32 -3.13 -12.01
CA ASP A 92 -9.30 -3.53 -11.03
C ASP A 92 -8.80 -3.20 -9.63
N ALA A 93 -9.61 -2.49 -8.86
CA ALA A 93 -9.23 -2.04 -7.53
C ALA A 93 -8.95 -3.21 -6.58
N HIS A 94 -9.71 -4.29 -6.71
CA HIS A 94 -9.53 -5.46 -5.85
C HIS A 94 -8.16 -6.09 -6.08
N THR A 95 -7.80 -6.33 -7.34
CA THR A 95 -6.51 -6.96 -7.65
C THR A 95 -5.35 -6.03 -7.33
N ALA A 96 -5.54 -4.72 -7.51
CA ALA A 96 -4.52 -3.74 -7.18
C ALA A 96 -4.27 -3.72 -5.67
N TRP A 97 -5.33 -3.67 -4.88
CA TRP A 97 -5.20 -3.69 -3.42
C TRP A 97 -4.56 -4.98 -2.94
N ASP A 98 -4.97 -6.11 -3.53
CA ASP A 98 -4.43 -7.40 -3.17
C ASP A 98 -2.94 -7.48 -3.46
N MET A 99 -2.50 -6.93 -4.57
CA MET A 99 -1.08 -6.88 -4.91
C MET A 99 -0.31 -6.07 -3.86
N LEU A 100 -0.84 -4.91 -3.47
CA LEU A 100 -0.18 -4.09 -2.47
C LEU A 100 -0.10 -4.81 -1.12
N ALA A 101 -1.17 -5.47 -0.72
CA ALA A 101 -1.20 -6.20 0.53
C ALA A 101 -0.17 -7.33 0.52
N LYS A 102 -0.14 -8.10 -0.55
CA LYS A 102 0.78 -9.23 -0.62
C LYS A 102 2.24 -8.79 -0.68
N ARG A 103 2.49 -7.67 -1.34
CA ARG A 103 3.86 -7.21 -1.53
C ARG A 103 4.41 -6.47 -0.33
N TYR A 104 3.58 -5.68 0.35
CA TYR A 104 4.08 -4.75 1.36
C TYR A 104 3.61 -5.01 2.79
N SER A 105 2.68 -5.93 2.99
CA SER A 105 2.21 -6.25 4.34
C SER A 105 2.78 -7.54 4.89
N SER A 106 3.68 -8.17 4.17
CA SER A 106 4.21 -9.45 4.59
C SER A 106 4.98 -9.29 5.90
N PRO A 107 4.99 -10.32 6.75
CA PRO A 107 5.76 -10.26 7.98
C PRO A 107 7.23 -9.95 7.74
N HIS A 108 7.78 -10.40 6.62
CA HIS A 108 9.16 -10.15 6.28
C HIS A 108 9.40 -8.66 6.06
N GLY A 109 8.55 -8.00 5.28
CA GLY A 109 8.69 -6.58 5.02
C GLY A 109 8.51 -5.77 6.29
N THR A 110 7.52 -6.13 7.13
CA THR A 110 7.30 -5.47 8.40
C THR A 110 8.51 -5.64 9.31
N ARG A 111 9.08 -6.85 9.31
CA ARG A 111 10.23 -7.12 10.14
C ARG A 111 11.44 -6.32 9.71
N GLU A 112 11.66 -6.17 8.41
CA GLU A 112 12.76 -5.37 7.91
C GLU A 112 12.62 -3.92 8.34
N TYR A 113 11.41 -3.40 8.31
CA TYR A 113 11.17 -2.05 8.72
C TYR A 113 11.44 -1.89 10.22
N GLN A 114 11.00 -2.84 11.03
CA GLN A 114 11.23 -2.83 12.46
C GLN A 114 12.71 -2.86 12.77
N LEU A 115 13.44 -3.75 12.10
CA LEU A 115 14.88 -3.85 12.31
C LEU A 115 15.59 -2.55 11.94
N SER A 116 15.15 -1.89 10.89
CA SER A 116 15.72 -0.62 10.51
C SER A 116 15.51 0.45 11.58
N ILE A 117 14.33 0.48 12.18
CA ILE A 117 14.05 1.42 13.25
C ILE A 117 14.91 1.11 14.47
N GLU A 118 15.02 -0.14 14.83
CA GLU A 118 15.80 -0.54 15.98
C GLU A 118 17.27 -0.19 15.80
N GLN A 119 17.80 -0.42 14.61
CA GLN A 119 19.16 -0.07 14.32
C GLN A 119 19.39 1.44 14.41
N TYR A 120 18.43 2.20 13.94
CA TYR A 120 18.54 3.64 14.01
C TYR A 120 18.54 4.11 15.46
N GLN A 121 17.70 3.53 16.29
CA GLN A 121 17.63 3.88 17.70
C GLN A 121 18.90 3.52 18.44
N ILE A 122 19.49 2.38 18.14
CA ILE A 122 20.75 1.98 18.72
C ILE A 122 21.84 2.99 18.37
N LYS A 123 21.85 3.45 17.14
CA LYS A 123 22.84 4.43 16.75
C LYS A 123 22.68 5.74 17.45
N GLN A 124 21.49 6.07 17.87
CA GLN A 124 21.23 7.31 18.58
C GLN A 124 21.49 7.19 20.07
N ASP A 125 21.73 5.99 20.56
CA ASP A 125 21.95 5.75 21.96
C ASP A 125 23.30 6.32 22.37
N PRO A 126 23.37 7.29 23.27
CA PRO A 126 24.63 7.94 23.65
C PRO A 126 25.58 6.98 24.37
N GLY A 127 25.11 5.89 24.88
CA GLY A 127 25.98 4.94 25.53
C GLY A 127 26.61 3.93 24.60
N GLN A 128 26.29 4.00 23.33
CA GLN A 128 26.76 3.03 22.41
C GLN A 128 27.83 3.56 21.53
N SER A 129 28.80 2.74 21.25
CA SER A 129 29.81 3.11 20.29
C SER A 129 29.19 3.01 18.90
N ILE A 130 29.42 4.02 18.11
CA ILE A 130 28.93 4.02 16.78
C ILE A 130 29.51 2.89 15.99
N ASN A 131 30.75 2.53 16.27
CA ASN A 131 31.35 1.45 15.55
C ASN A 131 30.66 0.13 15.84
N ASP A 132 30.25 -0.07 17.06
CA ASP A 132 29.61 -1.29 17.41
C ASP A 132 28.32 -1.44 16.66
N VAL A 133 27.55 -0.37 16.61
CA VAL A 133 26.28 -0.40 15.96
C VAL A 133 26.47 -0.56 14.48
N PHE A 134 27.40 0.12 13.92
CA PHE A 134 27.50 0.19 12.57
C PHE A 134 28.14 -0.88 11.94
N SER A 135 29.06 -1.46 12.60
CA SER A 135 29.62 -2.65 12.10
C SER A 135 28.53 -3.64 11.87
N SER A 136 27.59 -3.66 12.77
CA SER A 136 26.49 -4.57 12.60
C SER A 136 25.53 -4.07 11.56
N PHE A 137 25.62 -2.81 11.17
CA PHE A 137 24.71 -2.25 10.31
C PHE A 137 25.19 -2.25 8.97
N GLY A 138 26.37 -1.87 8.87
CA GLY A 138 26.98 -1.96 7.62
C GLY A 138 27.24 -3.35 7.30
N THR A 139 27.13 -3.73 8.14
CA THR A 139 27.21 -4.85 7.96
C THR A 139 25.95 -5.43 7.98
N ASN A 140 25.63 -5.08 8.41
CA ASN A 140 24.74 -5.41 8.50
C ASN A 140 24.01 -5.57 8.11
N LEU A 141 24.43 -5.46 8.08
CA LEU A 141 24.04 -5.47 8.02
C LEU A 141 24.05 -6.07 7.94
N ILE A 142 24.83 -6.17 8.17
CA ILE A 142 24.99 -6.66 8.53
C ILE A 142 24.29 -7.34 8.78
N SER A 143 24.07 -7.58 8.82
CA SER A 143 23.56 -7.95 8.98
C SER A 143 22.80 -8.16 8.89
N LEU A 144 22.89 -8.10 8.84
CA LEU A 144 22.41 -8.14 9.00
C LEU A 144 22.31 -8.80 8.79
N ILE A 145 23.20 -8.63 9.21
CA ILE A 145 23.59 -8.86 9.38
C ILE A 145 23.33 -9.49 9.35
N HIS A 146 23.58 -9.79 9.37
CA HIS A 146 23.71 -10.09 9.51
C HIS A 146 22.84 -10.66 9.42
N HIS A 147 22.63 -11.02 9.47
CA HIS A 147 22.14 -11.17 9.65
C HIS A 147 21.41 -11.48 9.65
N GLY A 148 21.66 -11.81 10.01
CA GLY A 148 21.34 -11.63 10.28
C GLY A 148 21.19 -11.29 10.30
N ILE A 149 21.65 -10.97 10.50
CA ILE A 149 21.83 -10.43 10.66
C ILE A 149 22.03 -10.13 10.82
N LEU A 150 22.49 -10.02 11.40
CA LEU A 150 23.11 -9.49 11.80
C LEU A 150 23.52 -9.73 12.21
N PRO A 151 23.87 -9.96 12.64
CA PRO A 151 24.47 -9.75 13.28
C PRO A 151 25.06 -9.65 13.57
N MET A 152 25.58 -9.41 13.77
CA MET A 152 26.16 -9.05 14.29
C MET A 152 26.44 -8.79 14.82
N MET A 153 26.53 -8.54 15.23
CA MET A 153 27.08 -7.96 15.85
C MET A 153 27.56 -8.48 16.67
N GLN A 154 28.03 -8.74 16.98
CA GLN A 154 28.50 -8.92 17.74
C GLN A 154 28.95 -8.51 18.09
#